data_4c1b22d4c79303c9bcc53737afacc582
#
_entry.id   4c1b22d4c79303c9bcc53737afacc582
#
_cell.length_a   1.000
_cell.length_b   1.000
_cell.length_c   1.000
_cell.angle_alpha   90.00
_cell.angle_beta   90.00
_cell.angle_gamma   90.00
#
_symmetry.space_group_name_H-M   'P 1'
#
loop_
_entity.id
_entity.type
_entity.pdbx_description
1 polymer ?
#
loop_
_entity_poly.entity_id
_entity_poly.type
_entity_poly.pdbx_seq_one_letter_code
_entity_poly.pdbx_strand_id
1 'polypeptide(L)'
;MKPIRISALICLIVAAAVLICGCTGTTETNPVPGVENQTPTPASTATPAEDVQVKIFHAGSLTGPFEKVKAAFEADHPGVTVLLEPAGSVDCIKKITENGKPADVLASADYYLIPEMMIPDHADWYLTFAKNRMVLTYSNESKYASEITAENWYEILDRDGVRWGFSDPNSDPCGYRTPMVIQLAEGYYKNDQIFETLVSEHSNITTTEANGTYSIHAADPKPDGTTLTIRPKSVELVQMVQAGGLDYAWEYRSVAVQNDLEFIELPEEIDLSSIDFADNYATVQTEAKKGNGTTIYSGSAIVYGVTVPEIAEHPDLGIEFVEMLIGATGQEILTADGQPPIVPADGYGSIPEDLKPLVAVKA
;
A
#
# COMPACT_ATOMS: atom_id res chain seq x y z
N MET A 1 53.94 -0.16 -11.36
CA MET A 1 53.90 0.92 -12.34
C MET A 1 53.47 0.36 -13.70
N LYS A 2 52.26 0.62 -14.13
CA LYS A 2 51.75 0.48 -15.51
C LYS A 2 50.61 1.50 -15.67
N PRO A 3 50.49 2.21 -16.80
CA PRO A 3 49.75 3.44 -16.89
C PRO A 3 48.26 3.25 -17.24
N ILE A 4 47.48 4.20 -16.71
CA ILE A 4 46.05 4.46 -16.97
C ILE A 4 45.88 4.94 -18.41
N ARG A 5 44.94 4.35 -19.15
CA ARG A 5 44.48 4.86 -20.46
C ARG A 5 43.15 5.60 -20.26
N ILE A 6 43.20 6.90 -20.48
CA ILE A 6 42.06 7.81 -20.56
C ILE A 6 41.58 7.78 -22.02
N SER A 7 40.32 7.40 -22.28
CA SER A 7 39.66 7.57 -23.58
C SER A 7 38.71 8.76 -23.49
N ALA A 8 39.04 9.79 -24.25
CA ALA A 8 38.24 10.99 -24.42
C ALA A 8 37.08 10.71 -25.37
N LEU A 9 35.85 11.09 -24.98
CA LEU A 9 34.66 11.06 -25.81
C LEU A 9 34.42 12.46 -26.38
N ILE A 10 34.40 12.57 -27.70
CA ILE A 10 34.25 13.78 -28.50
C ILE A 10 32.75 14.11 -28.60
N CYS A 11 32.37 15.32 -28.15
CA CYS A 11 31.05 15.90 -28.42
C CYS A 11 30.99 16.49 -29.82
N LEU A 12 30.05 16.04 -30.63
CA LEU A 12 29.74 16.62 -31.95
C LEU A 12 28.54 17.60 -31.79
N ILE A 13 28.82 18.90 -32.01
CA ILE A 13 27.80 19.95 -32.06
C ILE A 13 27.42 20.13 -33.54
N VAL A 14 26.11 19.91 -33.84
CA VAL A 14 25.54 20.25 -35.17
C VAL A 14 24.76 21.56 -35.03
N ALA A 15 25.25 22.60 -35.68
CA ALA A 15 24.57 23.87 -35.84
C ALA A 15 23.69 23.84 -37.09
N ALA A 16 22.39 24.08 -36.95
CA ALA A 16 21.47 24.29 -38.09
C ALA A 16 21.27 25.78 -38.34
N ALA A 17 21.64 26.22 -39.53
CA ALA A 17 21.45 27.58 -40.01
C ALA A 17 20.04 27.77 -40.58
N VAL A 18 19.35 28.83 -40.17
CA VAL A 18 18.06 29.26 -40.69
C VAL A 18 18.31 30.25 -41.85
N LEU A 19 17.87 29.91 -43.05
CA LEU A 19 17.83 30.78 -44.21
C LEU A 19 16.48 31.49 -44.25
N ILE A 20 16.52 32.82 -44.13
CA ILE A 20 15.39 33.73 -44.35
C ILE A 20 15.40 34.10 -45.83
N CYS A 21 14.33 33.76 -46.57
CA CYS A 21 14.11 34.25 -47.95
C CYS A 21 12.92 35.20 -47.92
N GLY A 22 13.17 36.48 -48.11
CA GLY A 22 12.16 37.50 -48.30
C GLY A 22 11.77 37.61 -49.77
N CYS A 23 10.47 37.68 -50.06
CA CYS A 23 9.96 38.15 -51.37
C CYS A 23 8.91 39.20 -51.09
N THR A 24 9.26 40.42 -51.50
CA THR A 24 8.36 41.57 -51.70
C THR A 24 7.65 41.44 -53.02
N GLY A 25 6.32 41.44 -53.03
CA GLY A 25 5.49 41.52 -54.21
C GLY A 25 4.32 42.48 -53.99
N THR A 26 4.40 43.68 -54.56
CA THR A 26 3.31 44.63 -54.65
C THR A 26 2.38 44.26 -55.82
N THR A 27 1.09 44.20 -55.58
CA THR A 27 0.07 44.25 -56.62
C THR A 27 -1.18 45.00 -56.17
N GLU A 28 -1.68 45.77 -57.06
CA GLU A 28 -2.69 46.84 -56.99
C GLU A 28 -4.10 46.33 -56.59
N THR A 29 -4.83 47.27 -56.03
CA THR A 29 -6.22 47.22 -55.63
C THR A 29 -7.20 47.34 -56.79
N ASN A 30 -8.28 46.54 -56.81
CA ASN A 30 -9.56 46.84 -57.39
C ASN A 30 -10.71 46.50 -56.44
N PRO A 31 -11.70 47.39 -56.26
CA PRO A 31 -12.76 47.18 -55.25
C PRO A 31 -13.93 46.40 -55.85
N VAL A 32 -14.42 45.39 -55.06
CA VAL A 32 -15.71 44.73 -55.30
C VAL A 32 -16.62 45.03 -54.10
N PRO A 33 -17.90 45.39 -54.33
CA PRO A 33 -18.79 45.86 -53.25
C PRO A 33 -19.51 44.72 -52.54
N GLY A 34 -19.65 44.89 -51.23
CA GLY A 34 -20.74 44.34 -50.44
C GLY A 34 -20.55 42.89 -49.88
N VAL A 35 -19.88 42.77 -48.72
CA VAL A 35 -20.10 41.66 -47.80
C VAL A 35 -20.28 42.28 -46.42
N GLU A 36 -21.42 41.96 -45.79
CA GLU A 36 -21.76 42.37 -44.43
C GLU A 36 -20.70 41.97 -43.44
N ASN A 37 -20.34 42.91 -42.61
CA ASN A 37 -19.36 42.78 -41.55
C ASN A 37 -19.95 41.96 -40.42
N GLN A 38 -19.79 40.62 -40.44
CA GLN A 38 -20.03 39.77 -39.26
C GLN A 38 -18.87 39.97 -38.28
N THR A 39 -19.16 40.66 -37.19
CA THR A 39 -18.29 40.78 -36.03
C THR A 39 -17.93 39.36 -35.54
N PRO A 40 -16.64 38.98 -35.47
CA PRO A 40 -16.29 37.69 -34.87
C PRO A 40 -16.69 37.68 -33.41
N THR A 41 -17.56 36.77 -33.07
CA THR A 41 -17.85 36.44 -31.67
C THR A 41 -16.51 36.09 -30.99
N PRO A 42 -16.15 36.71 -29.85
CA PRO A 42 -14.92 36.36 -29.16
C PRO A 42 -15.00 34.89 -28.81
N ALA A 43 -14.04 34.10 -29.28
CA ALA A 43 -13.81 32.76 -28.82
C ALA A 43 -13.65 32.82 -27.30
N SER A 44 -14.49 32.09 -26.58
CA SER A 44 -14.35 31.89 -25.15
C SER A 44 -12.95 31.32 -24.90
N THR A 45 -12.07 32.15 -24.40
CA THR A 45 -10.80 31.68 -23.82
C THR A 45 -11.17 30.89 -22.62
N ALA A 46 -11.23 29.55 -22.76
CA ALA A 46 -11.24 28.65 -21.60
C ALA A 46 -9.97 29.00 -20.79
N THR A 47 -10.17 29.47 -19.58
CA THR A 47 -9.11 29.58 -18.59
C THR A 47 -8.45 28.21 -18.50
N PRO A 48 -7.11 28.08 -18.54
CA PRO A 48 -6.47 26.81 -18.27
C PRO A 48 -7.00 26.31 -16.92
N ALA A 49 -7.53 25.12 -16.87
CA ALA A 49 -7.87 24.49 -15.61
C ALA A 49 -6.59 24.49 -14.77
N GLU A 50 -6.62 24.98 -13.53
CA GLU A 50 -5.50 24.86 -12.61
C GLU A 50 -5.24 23.35 -12.46
N ASP A 51 -3.97 22.94 -12.60
CA ASP A 51 -3.57 21.55 -12.36
C ASP A 51 -3.76 21.25 -10.86
N VAL A 52 -4.85 20.57 -10.53
CA VAL A 52 -5.19 20.17 -9.15
C VAL A 52 -4.47 18.88 -8.81
N GLN A 53 -3.82 18.84 -7.64
CA GLN A 53 -3.13 17.63 -7.16
C GLN A 53 -3.88 17.02 -5.99
N VAL A 54 -4.41 15.81 -6.18
CA VAL A 54 -5.04 14.98 -5.13
C VAL A 54 -3.98 14.10 -4.51
N LYS A 55 -3.73 14.26 -3.22
CA LYS A 55 -2.69 13.53 -2.48
C LYS A 55 -3.27 12.38 -1.68
N ILE A 56 -2.74 11.19 -1.88
CA ILE A 56 -3.22 9.97 -1.22
C ILE A 56 -2.10 9.32 -0.42
N PHE A 57 -2.27 9.21 0.90
CA PHE A 57 -1.42 8.38 1.74
C PHE A 57 -2.03 6.99 1.86
N HIS A 58 -1.26 5.96 1.55
CA HIS A 58 -1.80 4.60 1.55
C HIS A 58 -0.80 3.55 2.00
N ALA A 59 -1.32 2.42 2.49
CA ALA A 59 -0.52 1.25 2.81
C ALA A 59 0.25 0.75 1.58
N GLY A 60 1.47 0.28 1.77
CA GLY A 60 2.33 -0.23 0.70
C GLY A 60 1.67 -1.33 -0.15
N SER A 61 0.88 -2.21 0.49
CA SER A 61 0.13 -3.28 -0.19
C SER A 61 -1.00 -2.81 -1.12
N LEU A 62 -1.35 -1.51 -1.10
CA LEU A 62 -2.32 -0.89 -2.00
C LEU A 62 -1.67 -0.26 -3.24
N THR A 63 -0.34 -0.27 -3.36
CA THR A 63 0.36 0.41 -4.46
C THR A 63 -0.13 -0.06 -5.83
N GLY A 64 -0.19 -1.38 -6.06
CA GLY A 64 -0.63 -1.94 -7.34
C GLY A 64 -2.05 -1.52 -7.74
N PRO A 65 -3.09 -1.79 -6.92
CA PRO A 65 -4.44 -1.38 -7.26
C PRO A 65 -4.61 0.15 -7.33
N PHE A 66 -3.94 0.92 -6.46
CA PHE A 66 -4.09 2.39 -6.45
C PHE A 66 -3.47 3.06 -7.66
N GLU A 67 -2.38 2.54 -8.25
CA GLU A 67 -1.87 3.03 -9.53
C GLU A 67 -2.90 2.84 -10.67
N LYS A 68 -3.68 1.75 -10.64
CA LYS A 68 -4.73 1.50 -11.63
C LYS A 68 -5.96 2.37 -11.40
N VAL A 69 -6.40 2.55 -10.13
CA VAL A 69 -7.49 3.46 -9.77
C VAL A 69 -7.11 4.90 -10.12
N LYS A 70 -5.88 5.33 -9.81
CA LYS A 70 -5.33 6.62 -10.22
C LYS A 70 -5.46 6.85 -11.73
N ALA A 71 -5.00 5.88 -12.54
CA ALA A 71 -5.08 6.00 -13.99
C ALA A 71 -6.52 6.17 -14.51
N ALA A 72 -7.48 5.45 -13.91
CA ALA A 72 -8.90 5.59 -14.22
C ALA A 72 -9.43 6.96 -13.76
N PHE A 73 -9.09 7.38 -12.54
CA PHE A 73 -9.54 8.65 -11.98
C PHE A 73 -9.04 9.87 -12.77
N GLU A 74 -7.75 9.89 -13.12
CA GLU A 74 -7.16 10.96 -13.94
C GLU A 74 -7.75 11.02 -15.36
N ALA A 75 -8.17 9.88 -15.91
CA ALA A 75 -8.84 9.83 -17.21
C ALA A 75 -10.26 10.46 -17.14
N ASP A 76 -10.97 10.28 -16.05
CA ASP A 76 -12.32 10.84 -15.85
C ASP A 76 -12.28 12.30 -15.35
N HIS A 77 -11.13 12.76 -14.83
CA HIS A 77 -10.94 14.11 -14.26
C HIS A 77 -9.81 14.90 -14.98
N PRO A 78 -10.02 15.41 -16.20
CA PRO A 78 -9.01 16.18 -16.93
C PRO A 78 -8.52 17.41 -16.13
N GLY A 79 -7.22 17.52 -15.91
CA GLY A 79 -6.60 18.59 -15.11
C GLY A 79 -6.38 18.22 -13.65
N VAL A 80 -6.76 17.00 -13.23
CA VAL A 80 -6.43 16.45 -11.93
C VAL A 80 -5.25 15.49 -12.05
N THR A 81 -4.31 15.58 -11.13
CA THR A 81 -3.18 14.64 -10.98
C THR A 81 -3.23 14.01 -9.60
N VAL A 82 -3.18 12.69 -9.52
CA VAL A 82 -3.15 11.95 -8.25
C VAL A 82 -1.70 11.66 -7.84
N LEU A 83 -1.33 12.09 -6.63
CA LEU A 83 -0.03 11.80 -6.03
C LEU A 83 -0.18 10.68 -4.99
N LEU A 84 0.35 9.50 -5.30
CA LEU A 84 0.36 8.35 -4.38
C LEU A 84 1.62 8.38 -3.50
N GLU A 85 1.45 8.34 -2.18
CA GLU A 85 2.54 8.26 -1.21
C GLU A 85 2.42 6.97 -0.36
N PRO A 86 3.02 5.85 -0.80
CA PRO A 86 2.99 4.59 -0.05
C PRO A 86 3.90 4.62 1.18
N ALA A 87 3.39 4.07 2.30
CA ALA A 87 4.18 3.79 3.51
C ALA A 87 3.53 2.64 4.30
N GLY A 88 4.07 2.30 5.49
CA GLY A 88 3.32 1.54 6.48
C GLY A 88 2.08 2.33 6.94
N SER A 89 0.96 1.66 7.21
CA SER A 89 -0.30 2.35 7.56
C SER A 89 -0.17 3.26 8.77
N VAL A 90 0.54 2.81 9.81
CA VAL A 90 0.81 3.61 11.00
C VAL A 90 1.60 4.88 10.65
N ASP A 91 2.60 4.77 9.77
CA ASP A 91 3.40 5.92 9.33
C ASP A 91 2.58 6.89 8.46
N CYS A 92 1.69 6.37 7.59
CA CYS A 92 0.76 7.20 6.82
C CYS A 92 -0.15 8.04 7.74
N ILE A 93 -0.72 7.42 8.76
CA ILE A 93 -1.57 8.10 9.74
C ILE A 93 -0.76 9.16 10.53
N LYS A 94 0.44 8.81 11.00
CA LYS A 94 1.32 9.75 11.73
C LYS A 94 1.74 10.96 10.89
N LYS A 95 1.88 10.83 9.56
CA LYS A 95 2.09 12.01 8.70
C LYS A 95 0.97 13.03 8.87
N ILE A 96 -0.26 12.60 9.03
CA ILE A 96 -1.44 13.44 9.21
C ILE A 96 -1.52 13.93 10.67
N THR A 97 -1.60 12.99 11.62
CA THR A 97 -1.94 13.26 13.02
C THR A 97 -0.82 13.92 13.82
N GLU A 98 0.45 13.55 13.57
CA GLU A 98 1.60 14.07 14.30
C GLU A 98 2.35 15.16 13.52
N ASN A 99 2.39 15.07 12.17
CA ASN A 99 3.19 15.97 11.35
C ASN A 99 2.35 17.03 10.61
N GLY A 100 1.01 16.97 10.68
CA GLY A 100 0.10 17.92 10.04
C GLY A 100 0.22 17.97 8.51
N LYS A 101 0.64 16.88 7.86
CA LYS A 101 0.75 16.83 6.40
C LYS A 101 -0.63 16.59 5.79
N PRO A 102 -1.10 17.45 4.88
CA PRO A 102 -2.38 17.25 4.22
C PRO A 102 -2.34 16.04 3.31
N ALA A 103 -3.45 15.30 3.31
CA ALA A 103 -3.78 14.26 2.36
C ALA A 103 -5.28 14.33 2.08
N ASP A 104 -5.66 14.07 0.83
CA ASP A 104 -7.05 14.07 0.40
C ASP A 104 -7.72 12.70 0.61
N VAL A 105 -6.91 11.63 0.66
CA VAL A 105 -7.35 10.28 1.04
C VAL A 105 -6.29 9.63 1.91
N LEU A 106 -6.72 8.91 2.95
CA LEU A 106 -5.93 7.93 3.68
C LEU A 106 -6.50 6.54 3.48
N ALA A 107 -5.66 5.57 3.09
CA ALA A 107 -6.04 4.16 3.01
C ALA A 107 -5.08 3.27 3.80
N SER A 108 -5.62 2.50 4.74
CA SER A 108 -4.90 1.65 5.69
C SER A 108 -5.09 0.16 5.39
N ALA A 109 -4.04 -0.64 5.58
CA ALA A 109 -4.13 -2.11 5.56
C ALA A 109 -4.69 -2.72 6.86
N ASP A 110 -5.03 -1.89 7.82
CA ASP A 110 -5.81 -2.23 9.00
C ASP A 110 -6.81 -1.11 9.26
N TYR A 111 -8.10 -1.41 9.06
CA TYR A 111 -9.16 -0.43 9.22
C TYR A 111 -9.24 0.13 10.65
N TYR A 112 -8.88 -0.69 11.64
CA TYR A 112 -8.99 -0.33 13.06
C TYR A 112 -8.06 0.84 13.45
N LEU A 113 -7.00 1.05 12.70
CA LEU A 113 -6.10 2.19 12.93
C LEU A 113 -6.79 3.54 12.71
N ILE A 114 -7.82 3.61 11.85
CA ILE A 114 -8.54 4.86 11.57
C ILE A 114 -9.34 5.30 12.81
N PRO A 115 -10.28 4.50 13.37
CA PRO A 115 -10.97 4.92 14.58
C PRO A 115 -10.04 5.12 15.78
N GLU A 116 -8.96 4.35 15.91
CA GLU A 116 -8.06 4.49 17.06
C GLU A 116 -7.16 5.72 17.01
N MET A 117 -6.70 6.10 15.81
CA MET A 117 -5.66 7.13 15.68
C MET A 117 -6.15 8.43 15.04
N MET A 118 -7.30 8.42 14.37
CA MET A 118 -7.78 9.58 13.62
C MET A 118 -9.14 10.09 14.09
N ILE A 119 -10.03 9.24 14.60
CA ILE A 119 -11.35 9.69 15.03
C ILE A 119 -11.33 10.07 16.53
N PRO A 120 -11.90 11.21 16.95
CA PRO A 120 -12.65 12.17 16.11
C PRO A 120 -11.81 13.33 15.57
N ASP A 121 -10.52 13.46 15.91
CA ASP A 121 -9.74 14.70 15.79
C ASP A 121 -9.21 14.96 14.36
N HIS A 122 -9.21 13.96 13.48
CA HIS A 122 -8.63 14.04 12.13
C HIS A 122 -9.50 13.41 11.03
N ALA A 123 -10.58 12.72 11.40
CA ALA A 123 -11.60 12.17 10.52
C ALA A 123 -12.88 11.91 11.32
N ASP A 124 -14.06 11.91 10.69
CA ASP A 124 -15.35 11.66 11.33
C ASP A 124 -16.09 10.43 10.76
N TRP A 125 -15.50 9.78 9.77
CA TRP A 125 -15.99 8.54 9.15
C TRP A 125 -14.87 7.69 8.59
N TYR A 126 -15.18 6.42 8.34
CA TYR A 126 -14.32 5.54 7.52
C TYR A 126 -15.16 4.43 6.88
N LEU A 127 -14.60 3.83 5.82
CA LEU A 127 -15.16 2.64 5.17
C LEU A 127 -14.19 1.47 5.32
N THR A 128 -14.74 0.25 5.39
CA THR A 128 -13.97 -0.97 5.09
C THR A 128 -14.31 -1.42 3.68
N PHE A 129 -13.30 -1.63 2.83
CA PHE A 129 -13.53 -1.77 1.39
C PHE A 129 -12.92 -3.03 0.75
N ALA A 130 -11.93 -3.66 1.38
CA ALA A 130 -11.27 -4.86 0.86
C ALA A 130 -10.76 -5.76 1.98
N LYS A 131 -10.47 -7.03 1.65
CA LYS A 131 -9.89 -8.05 2.54
C LYS A 131 -8.55 -8.52 2.03
N ASN A 132 -7.81 -9.25 2.87
CA ASN A 132 -6.58 -9.92 2.48
C ASN A 132 -6.31 -11.13 3.39
N ARG A 133 -5.16 -11.79 3.18
CA ARG A 133 -4.60 -12.84 4.07
C ARG A 133 -3.09 -12.76 4.09
N MET A 134 -2.50 -13.30 5.12
CA MET A 134 -1.06 -13.48 5.23
C MET A 134 -0.61 -14.70 4.44
N VAL A 135 0.49 -14.55 3.71
CA VAL A 135 1.16 -15.63 2.97
C VAL A 135 2.67 -15.55 3.17
N LEU A 136 3.35 -16.66 2.95
CA LEU A 136 4.79 -16.68 2.85
C LEU A 136 5.19 -16.69 1.38
N THR A 137 5.83 -15.61 0.90
CA THR A 137 6.23 -15.43 -0.50
C THR A 137 7.67 -15.85 -0.74
N TYR A 138 7.96 -16.28 -1.98
CA TYR A 138 9.29 -16.68 -2.41
C TYR A 138 9.42 -16.60 -3.95
N SER A 139 10.61 -16.82 -4.46
CA SER A 139 10.89 -16.96 -5.89
C SER A 139 11.24 -18.41 -6.22
N ASN A 140 11.16 -18.79 -7.49
CA ASN A 140 11.57 -20.12 -7.93
C ASN A 140 13.07 -20.41 -7.67
N GLU A 141 13.88 -19.38 -7.41
CA GLU A 141 15.32 -19.49 -7.10
C GLU A 141 15.60 -19.50 -5.59
N SER A 142 14.55 -19.34 -4.75
CA SER A 142 14.67 -19.40 -3.30
C SER A 142 15.12 -20.80 -2.85
N LYS A 143 15.92 -20.85 -1.78
CA LYS A 143 16.34 -22.15 -1.23
C LYS A 143 15.12 -22.98 -0.84
N TYR A 144 15.14 -24.23 -1.24
CA TYR A 144 14.06 -25.19 -0.97
C TYR A 144 12.68 -24.82 -1.56
N ALA A 145 12.63 -23.96 -2.60
CA ALA A 145 11.39 -23.55 -3.26
C ALA A 145 10.54 -24.73 -3.75
N SER A 146 11.15 -25.84 -4.13
CA SER A 146 10.46 -27.07 -4.57
C SER A 146 10.03 -28.00 -3.43
N GLU A 147 10.40 -27.71 -2.19
CA GLU A 147 10.13 -28.54 -1.01
C GLU A 147 9.09 -27.90 -0.08
N ILE A 148 8.99 -26.58 -0.09
CA ILE A 148 8.15 -25.83 0.86
C ILE A 148 6.67 -26.03 0.59
N THR A 149 5.90 -26.26 1.65
CA THR A 149 4.44 -26.43 1.63
C THR A 149 3.81 -25.75 2.85
N ALA A 150 2.49 -25.69 2.90
CA ALA A 150 1.75 -25.21 4.07
C ALA A 150 2.04 -26.03 5.34
N GLU A 151 2.43 -27.29 5.21
CA GLU A 151 2.66 -28.18 6.35
C GLU A 151 4.07 -28.10 6.93
N ASN A 152 5.07 -27.59 6.16
CA ASN A 152 6.49 -27.63 6.55
C ASN A 152 7.23 -26.30 6.47
N TRP A 153 6.57 -25.20 6.16
CA TRP A 153 7.20 -23.89 5.97
C TRP A 153 8.09 -23.46 7.16
N TYR A 154 7.67 -23.76 8.37
CA TYR A 154 8.41 -23.40 9.57
C TYR A 154 9.71 -24.22 9.72
N GLU A 155 9.73 -25.48 9.27
CA GLU A 155 10.92 -26.31 9.20
C GLU A 155 11.88 -25.82 8.10
N ILE A 156 11.35 -25.31 6.99
CA ILE A 156 12.17 -24.76 5.89
C ILE A 156 12.82 -23.45 6.32
N LEU A 157 12.10 -22.56 7.01
CA LEU A 157 12.65 -21.28 7.47
C LEU A 157 13.75 -21.45 8.51
N ASP A 158 13.72 -22.53 9.29
CA ASP A 158 14.72 -22.89 10.31
C ASP A 158 16.00 -23.56 9.72
N ARG A 159 16.01 -23.91 8.43
CA ARG A 159 17.18 -24.55 7.81
C ARG A 159 18.37 -23.60 7.69
N ASP A 160 19.57 -24.14 7.94
CA ASP A 160 20.84 -23.41 7.86
C ASP A 160 20.97 -22.58 6.58
N GLY A 161 21.18 -21.29 6.75
CA GLY A 161 21.45 -20.34 5.68
C GLY A 161 20.22 -19.92 4.88
N VAL A 162 18.99 -20.31 5.25
CA VAL A 162 17.76 -19.72 4.77
C VAL A 162 17.62 -18.31 5.35
N ARG A 163 17.29 -17.34 4.50
CA ARG A 163 17.10 -15.94 4.89
C ARG A 163 15.67 -15.55 4.63
N TRP A 164 15.02 -15.01 5.63
CA TRP A 164 13.64 -14.59 5.51
C TRP A 164 13.37 -13.27 6.24
N GLY A 165 12.21 -12.68 6.03
CA GLY A 165 11.91 -11.40 6.64
C GLY A 165 10.43 -11.04 6.69
N PHE A 166 10.16 -9.96 7.45
CA PHE A 166 8.85 -9.32 7.53
C PHE A 166 9.00 -7.81 7.79
N SER A 167 7.91 -7.07 7.71
CA SER A 167 7.94 -5.62 7.93
C SER A 167 7.98 -5.26 9.42
N ASP A 168 8.35 -4.01 9.73
CA ASP A 168 8.48 -3.54 11.12
C ASP A 168 7.12 -3.46 11.81
N PRO A 169 6.92 -4.18 12.92
CA PRO A 169 5.69 -4.13 13.73
C PRO A 169 5.29 -2.73 14.20
N ASN A 170 6.25 -1.80 14.26
CA ASN A 170 6.02 -0.44 14.75
C ASN A 170 5.48 0.52 13.67
N SER A 171 5.48 0.12 12.40
CA SER A 171 5.14 1.00 11.27
C SER A 171 4.20 0.39 10.23
N ASP A 172 4.09 -0.93 10.18
CA ASP A 172 3.34 -1.64 9.13
C ASP A 172 2.45 -2.76 9.71
N PRO A 173 1.16 -2.82 9.35
CA PRO A 173 0.25 -3.89 9.78
C PRO A 173 0.70 -5.30 9.41
N CYS A 174 1.32 -5.53 8.25
CA CYS A 174 1.91 -6.81 7.91
C CYS A 174 2.97 -7.22 8.97
N GLY A 175 3.73 -6.24 9.47
CA GLY A 175 4.77 -6.44 10.46
C GLY A 175 4.28 -6.93 11.82
N TYR A 176 3.21 -6.37 12.37
CA TYR A 176 2.68 -6.88 13.63
C TYR A 176 1.80 -8.13 13.47
N ARG A 177 1.30 -8.41 12.26
CA ARG A 177 0.53 -9.62 11.94
C ARG A 177 1.41 -10.85 11.74
N THR A 178 2.60 -10.69 11.16
CA THR A 178 3.52 -11.81 10.92
C THR A 178 3.84 -12.60 12.18
N PRO A 179 4.31 -11.99 13.29
CA PRO A 179 4.55 -12.75 14.51
C PRO A 179 3.27 -13.33 15.13
N MET A 180 2.08 -12.74 14.91
CA MET A 180 0.81 -13.35 15.30
C MET A 180 0.54 -14.66 14.56
N VAL A 181 0.73 -14.68 13.22
CA VAL A 181 0.58 -15.89 12.41
C VAL A 181 1.54 -16.98 12.85
N ILE A 182 2.81 -16.62 13.13
CA ILE A 182 3.82 -17.56 13.60
C ILE A 182 3.44 -18.12 14.98
N GLN A 183 2.90 -17.31 15.89
CA GLN A 183 2.43 -17.77 17.19
C GLN A 183 1.18 -18.65 17.08
N LEU A 184 0.21 -18.30 16.21
CA LEU A 184 -0.96 -19.13 15.96
C LEU A 184 -0.59 -20.50 15.37
N ALA A 185 0.49 -20.56 14.58
CA ALA A 185 0.99 -21.78 13.97
C ALA A 185 1.38 -22.85 15.02
N GLU A 186 1.89 -22.46 16.18
CA GLU A 186 2.21 -23.40 17.27
C GLU A 186 0.99 -24.21 17.69
N GLY A 187 -0.13 -23.54 17.93
CA GLY A 187 -1.39 -24.20 18.29
C GLY A 187 -1.92 -25.09 17.17
N TYR A 188 -1.81 -24.64 15.93
CA TYR A 188 -2.28 -25.38 14.75
C TYR A 188 -1.45 -26.64 14.47
N TYR A 189 -0.12 -26.49 14.34
CA TYR A 189 0.80 -27.61 14.03
C TYR A 189 1.19 -28.45 15.24
N LYS A 190 0.76 -28.09 16.46
CA LYS A 190 1.10 -28.77 17.72
C LYS A 190 2.61 -28.80 17.97
N ASN A 191 3.29 -27.71 17.65
CA ASN A 191 4.71 -27.50 17.89
C ASN A 191 4.89 -26.16 18.59
N ASP A 192 5.20 -26.20 19.88
CA ASP A 192 5.33 -25.04 20.79
C ASP A 192 6.71 -24.35 20.72
N GLN A 193 7.51 -24.65 19.69
CA GLN A 193 8.83 -24.07 19.49
C GLN A 193 8.93 -23.24 18.20
N ILE A 194 7.85 -23.13 17.42
CA ILE A 194 7.91 -22.43 16.12
C ILE A 194 8.28 -20.96 16.32
N PHE A 195 7.68 -20.30 17.29
CA PHE A 195 7.93 -18.88 17.55
C PHE A 195 9.34 -18.64 18.11
N GLU A 196 9.75 -19.43 19.10
CA GLU A 196 11.07 -19.32 19.70
C GLU A 196 12.16 -19.52 18.65
N THR A 197 12.09 -20.60 17.88
CA THR A 197 13.08 -20.95 16.86
C THR A 197 13.17 -19.92 15.74
N LEU A 198 12.02 -19.47 15.22
CA LEU A 198 12.02 -18.58 14.06
C LEU A 198 12.19 -17.10 14.45
N VAL A 199 11.61 -16.66 15.56
CA VAL A 199 11.53 -15.23 15.89
C VAL A 199 12.43 -14.86 17.06
N SER A 200 12.29 -15.54 18.23
CA SER A 200 12.99 -15.12 19.44
C SER A 200 14.51 -15.35 19.36
N GLU A 201 14.95 -16.45 18.74
CA GLU A 201 16.38 -16.74 18.55
C GLU A 201 17.07 -15.77 17.57
N HIS A 202 16.29 -15.11 16.68
CA HIS A 202 16.81 -14.23 15.63
C HIS A 202 16.47 -12.75 15.84
N SER A 203 15.85 -12.39 16.97
CA SER A 203 15.46 -11.01 17.28
C SER A 203 15.30 -10.76 18.79
N ASN A 204 14.95 -9.52 19.16
CA ASN A 204 14.51 -9.21 20.53
C ASN A 204 13.00 -9.45 20.74
N ILE A 205 12.29 -9.97 19.74
CA ILE A 205 10.85 -10.22 19.85
C ILE A 205 10.62 -11.48 20.68
N THR A 206 9.82 -11.36 21.74
CA THR A 206 9.52 -12.47 22.66
C THR A 206 8.02 -12.59 22.88
N THR A 207 7.57 -13.70 23.41
CA THR A 207 6.18 -13.91 23.82
C THR A 207 6.03 -14.14 25.31
N THR A 208 4.86 -13.78 25.84
CA THR A 208 4.40 -14.21 27.17
C THR A 208 2.96 -14.68 27.04
N GLU A 209 2.62 -15.77 27.73
CA GLU A 209 1.26 -16.31 27.75
C GLU A 209 0.59 -16.01 29.08
N ALA A 210 -0.64 -15.55 29.03
CA ALA A 210 -1.49 -15.39 30.21
C ALA A 210 -2.96 -15.68 29.86
N ASN A 211 -3.57 -16.62 30.58
CA ASN A 211 -4.99 -16.98 30.40
C ASN A 211 -5.39 -17.37 28.97
N GLY A 212 -4.50 -18.05 28.23
CA GLY A 212 -4.74 -18.47 26.85
C GLY A 212 -4.55 -17.38 25.82
N THR A 213 -3.99 -16.22 26.21
CA THR A 213 -3.63 -15.14 25.28
C THR A 213 -2.12 -14.97 25.27
N TYR A 214 -1.53 -14.95 24.07
CA TYR A 214 -0.11 -14.69 23.84
C TYR A 214 0.11 -13.21 23.56
N SER A 215 0.96 -12.58 24.36
CA SER A 215 1.41 -11.20 24.15
C SER A 215 2.80 -11.21 23.52
N ILE A 216 2.92 -10.71 22.31
CA ILE A 216 4.15 -10.63 21.53
C ILE A 216 4.76 -9.25 21.73
N HIS A 217 5.95 -9.19 22.34
CA HIS A 217 6.66 -7.94 22.67
C HIS A 217 7.60 -7.54 21.51
N ALA A 218 7.11 -6.71 20.59
CA ALA A 218 7.80 -6.33 19.36
C ALA A 218 8.19 -4.85 19.27
N ALA A 219 8.16 -4.11 20.36
CA ALA A 219 8.46 -2.67 20.37
C ALA A 219 9.94 -2.32 20.02
N ASP A 220 10.87 -3.26 20.24
CA ASP A 220 12.30 -3.12 19.92
C ASP A 220 12.82 -4.40 19.22
N PRO A 221 12.46 -4.62 17.93
CA PRO A 221 12.58 -5.94 17.30
C PRO A 221 14.00 -6.44 17.08
N LYS A 222 14.99 -5.58 16.78
CA LYS A 222 16.42 -5.89 16.60
C LYS A 222 16.71 -7.27 15.97
N PRO A 223 16.41 -7.48 14.68
CA PRO A 223 16.72 -8.75 14.01
C PRO A 223 18.24 -8.96 13.92
N ASP A 224 18.67 -10.21 13.78
CA ASP A 224 20.09 -10.58 13.59
C ASP A 224 20.63 -10.13 12.23
N GLY A 225 19.77 -9.90 11.24
CA GLY A 225 20.12 -9.45 9.89
C GLY A 225 20.77 -10.51 9.01
N THR A 226 20.98 -11.73 9.51
CA THR A 226 21.57 -12.86 8.79
C THR A 226 20.54 -13.91 8.41
N THR A 227 19.67 -14.28 9.33
CA THR A 227 18.54 -15.20 9.14
C THR A 227 17.25 -14.40 9.00
N LEU A 228 16.97 -13.54 9.98
CA LEU A 228 15.78 -12.70 10.02
C LEU A 228 16.11 -11.25 9.64
N THR A 229 15.34 -10.70 8.69
CA THR A 229 15.42 -9.31 8.25
C THR A 229 14.10 -8.59 8.51
N ILE A 230 14.15 -7.38 9.07
CA ILE A 230 12.98 -6.51 9.26
C ILE A 230 13.17 -5.23 8.46
N ARG A 231 12.12 -4.78 7.73
CA ARG A 231 12.10 -3.57 6.91
C ARG A 231 10.90 -2.70 7.25
N PRO A 232 10.98 -1.36 7.07
CA PRO A 232 9.87 -0.46 7.39
C PRO A 232 8.55 -0.77 6.67
N LYS A 233 8.62 -1.34 5.46
CA LYS A 233 7.44 -1.70 4.63
C LYS A 233 7.58 -3.12 4.12
N SER A 234 6.47 -3.84 4.05
CA SER A 234 6.45 -5.20 3.53
C SER A 234 6.90 -5.27 2.06
N VAL A 235 6.46 -4.34 1.22
CA VAL A 235 6.85 -4.30 -0.20
C VAL A 235 8.35 -4.13 -0.47
N GLU A 236 9.14 -3.67 0.50
CA GLU A 236 10.61 -3.63 0.37
C GLU A 236 11.21 -5.05 0.38
N LEU A 237 10.57 -5.99 1.08
CA LEU A 237 10.98 -7.38 1.13
C LEU A 237 10.74 -8.10 -0.19
N VAL A 238 9.69 -7.75 -0.93
CA VAL A 238 9.42 -8.24 -2.29
C VAL A 238 10.63 -8.03 -3.20
N GLN A 239 11.19 -6.83 -3.22
CA GLN A 239 12.37 -6.51 -4.01
C GLN A 239 13.59 -7.34 -3.57
N MET A 240 13.72 -7.60 -2.27
CA MET A 240 14.81 -8.43 -1.74
C MET A 240 14.65 -9.90 -2.16
N VAL A 241 13.43 -10.45 -2.18
CA VAL A 241 13.17 -11.81 -2.68
C VAL A 241 13.47 -11.89 -4.18
N GLN A 242 12.95 -10.94 -4.98
CA GLN A 242 13.18 -10.88 -6.43
C GLN A 242 14.67 -10.74 -6.79
N ALA A 243 15.46 -10.05 -5.96
CA ALA A 243 16.90 -9.88 -6.14
C ALA A 243 17.74 -10.99 -5.52
N GLY A 244 17.14 -12.02 -4.91
CA GLY A 244 17.85 -13.10 -4.20
C GLY A 244 18.54 -12.66 -2.91
N GLY A 245 18.17 -11.51 -2.37
CA GLY A 245 18.61 -11.00 -1.08
C GLY A 245 17.96 -11.70 0.11
N LEU A 246 16.73 -12.19 -0.05
CA LEU A 246 16.01 -13.08 0.84
C LEU A 246 15.55 -14.32 0.07
N ASP A 247 15.38 -15.42 0.78
CA ASP A 247 14.75 -16.63 0.26
C ASP A 247 13.22 -16.55 0.42
N TYR A 248 12.73 -16.00 1.55
CA TYR A 248 11.31 -15.90 1.88
C TYR A 248 10.97 -14.55 2.49
N ALA A 249 9.73 -14.09 2.29
CA ALA A 249 9.18 -12.93 2.97
C ALA A 249 7.71 -13.13 3.33
N TRP A 250 7.33 -12.62 4.48
CA TRP A 250 5.92 -12.53 4.86
C TRP A 250 5.27 -11.33 4.20
N GLU A 251 4.15 -11.59 3.55
CA GLU A 251 3.42 -10.61 2.77
C GLU A 251 1.91 -10.87 2.81
N TYR A 252 1.17 -9.89 2.32
CA TYR A 252 -0.20 -10.10 1.94
C TYR A 252 -0.29 -10.83 0.59
N ARG A 253 -1.28 -11.72 0.45
CA ARG A 253 -1.52 -12.46 -0.79
C ARG A 253 -1.61 -11.55 -2.02
N SER A 254 -2.28 -10.41 -1.89
CA SER A 254 -2.40 -9.45 -3.00
C SER A 254 -1.05 -8.95 -3.49
N VAL A 255 -0.11 -8.69 -2.58
CA VAL A 255 1.24 -8.23 -2.94
C VAL A 255 2.00 -9.32 -3.69
N ALA A 256 1.87 -10.59 -3.26
CA ALA A 256 2.47 -11.71 -3.97
C ALA A 256 1.92 -11.82 -5.40
N VAL A 257 0.59 -11.76 -5.58
CA VAL A 257 -0.08 -11.80 -6.90
C VAL A 257 0.37 -10.64 -7.79
N GLN A 258 0.41 -9.40 -7.26
CA GLN A 258 0.79 -8.20 -8.02
C GLN A 258 2.25 -8.19 -8.49
N ASN A 259 3.11 -8.97 -7.85
CA ASN A 259 4.54 -9.01 -8.13
C ASN A 259 5.01 -10.34 -8.75
N ASP A 260 4.06 -11.17 -9.19
CA ASP A 260 4.32 -12.50 -9.80
C ASP A 260 5.26 -13.37 -8.94
N LEU A 261 5.11 -13.30 -7.60
CA LEU A 261 5.83 -14.15 -6.66
C LEU A 261 5.06 -15.44 -6.42
N GLU A 262 5.80 -16.53 -6.25
CA GLU A 262 5.25 -17.75 -5.66
C GLU A 262 4.92 -17.50 -4.18
N PHE A 263 3.94 -18.22 -3.64
CA PHE A 263 3.57 -18.12 -2.24
C PHE A 263 2.94 -19.40 -1.71
N ILE A 264 3.05 -19.59 -0.39
CA ILE A 264 2.33 -20.61 0.36
C ILE A 264 1.08 -19.97 0.97
N GLU A 265 -0.10 -20.45 0.61
CA GLU A 265 -1.33 -20.16 1.36
C GLU A 265 -1.37 -21.02 2.62
N LEU A 266 -1.59 -20.37 3.75
CA LEU A 266 -1.69 -21.03 5.04
C LEU A 266 -3.15 -21.43 5.35
N PRO A 267 -3.39 -22.34 6.30
CA PRO A 267 -4.72 -22.61 6.82
C PRO A 267 -5.44 -21.35 7.33
N GLU A 268 -6.74 -21.23 7.05
CA GLU A 268 -7.54 -20.05 7.45
C GLU A 268 -7.56 -19.83 8.98
N GLU A 269 -7.29 -20.87 9.76
CA GLU A 269 -7.15 -20.77 11.21
C GLU A 269 -6.01 -19.86 11.65
N ILE A 270 -5.00 -19.62 10.80
CA ILE A 270 -3.80 -18.86 11.16
C ILE A 270 -3.46 -17.72 10.21
N ASP A 271 -4.04 -17.65 9.01
CA ASP A 271 -3.67 -16.68 7.96
C ASP A 271 -4.35 -15.30 8.08
N LEU A 272 -5.18 -15.13 9.09
CA LEU A 272 -5.94 -13.91 9.39
C LEU A 272 -6.91 -13.48 8.26
N SER A 273 -7.45 -14.43 7.49
CA SER A 273 -8.35 -14.11 6.36
C SER A 273 -9.83 -14.13 6.72
N SER A 274 -10.24 -14.94 7.70
CA SER A 274 -11.63 -15.31 7.92
C SER A 274 -12.17 -14.82 9.25
N ILE A 275 -13.34 -14.18 9.22
CA ILE A 275 -14.05 -13.77 10.44
C ILE A 275 -14.52 -15.00 11.27
N ASP A 276 -14.64 -16.18 10.64
CA ASP A 276 -15.06 -17.40 11.34
C ASP A 276 -14.03 -17.88 12.37
N PHE A 277 -12.78 -17.41 12.25
CA PHE A 277 -11.69 -17.68 13.17
C PHE A 277 -11.34 -16.48 14.07
N ALA A 278 -12.21 -15.48 14.18
CA ALA A 278 -11.96 -14.27 14.96
C ALA A 278 -11.58 -14.57 16.43
N ASP A 279 -12.24 -15.51 17.07
CA ASP A 279 -11.94 -15.91 18.45
C ASP A 279 -10.54 -16.55 18.56
N ASN A 280 -10.12 -17.34 17.55
CA ASN A 280 -8.77 -17.91 17.50
C ASN A 280 -7.72 -16.80 17.28
N TYR A 281 -7.97 -15.87 16.34
CA TYR A 281 -7.04 -14.75 16.10
C TYR A 281 -6.89 -13.86 17.34
N ALA A 282 -7.96 -13.65 18.11
CA ALA A 282 -7.93 -12.85 19.34
C ALA A 282 -7.08 -13.47 20.47
N THR A 283 -6.62 -14.72 20.33
CA THR A 283 -5.70 -15.35 21.29
C THR A 283 -4.26 -14.83 21.19
N VAL A 284 -3.93 -14.04 20.15
CA VAL A 284 -2.62 -13.44 19.97
C VAL A 284 -2.74 -11.92 19.86
N GLN A 285 -1.76 -11.21 20.43
CA GLN A 285 -1.66 -9.76 20.34
C GLN A 285 -0.20 -9.34 20.24
N THR A 286 0.07 -8.25 19.49
CA THR A 286 1.41 -7.68 19.34
C THR A 286 1.49 -6.33 20.01
N GLU A 287 2.42 -6.19 20.96
CA GLU A 287 2.82 -4.93 21.56
C GLU A 287 3.87 -4.26 20.66
N ALA A 288 3.54 -3.10 20.12
CA ALA A 288 4.41 -2.30 19.26
C ALA A 288 4.62 -0.89 19.83
N LYS A 289 5.64 -0.18 19.37
CA LYS A 289 5.97 1.15 19.84
C LYS A 289 4.96 2.18 19.35
N LYS A 290 4.50 3.05 20.28
CA LYS A 290 3.64 4.21 19.97
C LYS A 290 4.15 5.43 20.71
N GLY A 291 4.73 6.39 19.99
CA GLY A 291 5.34 7.58 20.60
C GLY A 291 6.42 7.22 21.62
N ASN A 292 6.23 7.65 22.89
CA ASN A 292 7.11 7.32 24.01
C ASN A 292 6.67 6.06 24.78
N GLY A 293 5.62 5.40 24.36
CA GLY A 293 5.08 4.18 24.97
C GLY A 293 4.87 3.07 23.97
N THR A 294 3.95 2.16 24.29
CA THR A 294 3.55 1.04 23.44
C THR A 294 2.04 1.05 23.20
N THR A 295 1.60 0.33 22.18
CA THR A 295 0.21 0.01 21.89
C THR A 295 0.10 -1.47 21.63
N ILE A 296 -1.09 -2.04 21.80
CA ILE A 296 -1.36 -3.44 21.57
C ILE A 296 -2.28 -3.57 20.35
N TYR A 297 -1.88 -4.35 19.38
CA TYR A 297 -2.68 -4.79 18.26
C TYR A 297 -3.16 -6.22 18.51
N SER A 298 -4.47 -6.43 18.53
CA SER A 298 -5.05 -7.76 18.69
C SER A 298 -5.19 -8.46 17.35
N GLY A 299 -4.99 -9.78 17.34
CA GLY A 299 -5.21 -10.58 16.14
C GLY A 299 -6.66 -10.51 15.66
N SER A 300 -6.83 -10.26 14.37
CA SER A 300 -8.14 -10.10 13.72
C SER A 300 -8.04 -10.36 12.22
N ALA A 301 -9.17 -10.55 11.56
CA ALA A 301 -9.22 -10.68 10.11
C ALA A 301 -8.68 -9.41 9.43
N ILE A 302 -7.97 -9.59 8.30
CA ILE A 302 -7.35 -8.50 7.56
C ILE A 302 -8.40 -7.79 6.72
N VAL A 303 -8.69 -6.54 7.09
CA VAL A 303 -9.65 -5.67 6.45
C VAL A 303 -9.04 -4.28 6.23
N TYR A 304 -9.13 -3.78 5.01
CA TYR A 304 -8.63 -2.46 4.64
C TYR A 304 -9.64 -1.37 4.92
N GLY A 305 -9.16 -0.26 5.46
CA GLY A 305 -9.97 0.93 5.71
C GLY A 305 -9.55 2.13 4.85
N VAL A 306 -10.50 3.02 4.55
CA VAL A 306 -10.28 4.27 3.82
C VAL A 306 -11.09 5.39 4.44
N THR A 307 -10.54 6.61 4.42
CA THR A 307 -11.22 7.86 4.82
C THR A 307 -10.66 9.06 4.08
N VAL A 308 -11.38 10.16 4.11
CA VAL A 308 -10.90 11.50 3.75
C VAL A 308 -10.60 12.24 5.05
N PRO A 309 -9.34 12.63 5.31
CA PRO A 309 -8.98 13.38 6.52
C PRO A 309 -9.59 14.78 6.54
N GLU A 310 -9.87 15.34 7.72
CA GLU A 310 -10.37 16.72 7.87
C GLU A 310 -9.41 17.80 7.34
N ILE A 311 -8.10 17.47 7.29
CA ILE A 311 -7.05 18.35 6.77
C ILE A 311 -6.88 18.28 5.24
N ALA A 312 -7.78 17.57 4.52
CA ALA A 312 -7.76 17.45 3.07
C ALA A 312 -7.80 18.82 2.38
N GLU A 313 -6.96 19.02 1.37
CA GLU A 313 -6.95 20.25 0.55
C GLU A 313 -8.05 20.20 -0.52
N HIS A 314 -8.41 18.99 -0.98
CA HIS A 314 -9.43 18.73 -2.00
C HIS A 314 -10.40 17.62 -1.53
N PRO A 315 -11.19 17.84 -0.46
CA PRO A 315 -12.03 16.79 0.13
C PRO A 315 -13.06 16.22 -0.84
N ASP A 316 -13.64 17.05 -1.72
CA ASP A 316 -14.62 16.59 -2.71
C ASP A 316 -13.99 15.59 -3.70
N LEU A 317 -12.80 15.88 -4.24
CA LEU A 317 -12.05 14.96 -5.09
C LEU A 317 -11.57 13.72 -4.35
N GLY A 318 -11.26 13.85 -3.04
CA GLY A 318 -10.99 12.71 -2.18
C GLY A 318 -12.20 11.77 -2.07
N ILE A 319 -13.41 12.31 -1.90
CA ILE A 319 -14.66 11.54 -1.85
C ILE A 319 -14.92 10.86 -3.21
N GLU A 320 -14.76 11.58 -4.34
CA GLU A 320 -14.92 11.01 -5.69
C GLU A 320 -13.90 9.89 -5.96
N PHE A 321 -12.66 10.02 -5.46
CA PHE A 321 -11.67 8.93 -5.53
C PHE A 321 -12.11 7.72 -4.72
N VAL A 322 -12.65 7.91 -3.51
CA VAL A 322 -13.20 6.82 -2.69
C VAL A 322 -14.42 6.20 -3.35
N GLU A 323 -15.30 6.99 -3.98
CA GLU A 323 -16.45 6.49 -4.75
C GLU A 323 -15.98 5.57 -5.89
N MET A 324 -14.98 5.99 -6.68
CA MET A 324 -14.41 5.15 -7.73
C MET A 324 -13.79 3.86 -7.15
N LEU A 325 -13.06 3.96 -6.03
CA LEU A 325 -12.40 2.82 -5.36
C LEU A 325 -13.38 1.75 -4.93
N ILE A 326 -14.53 2.13 -4.34
CA ILE A 326 -15.56 1.19 -3.86
C ILE A 326 -16.63 0.88 -4.90
N GLY A 327 -16.65 1.60 -6.02
CA GLY A 327 -17.52 1.39 -7.19
C GLY A 327 -17.06 0.24 -8.08
N ALA A 328 -17.76 0.05 -9.20
CA ALA A 328 -17.50 -1.06 -10.13
C ALA A 328 -16.04 -1.12 -10.62
N THR A 329 -15.47 0.01 -11.01
CA THR A 329 -14.07 0.12 -11.49
C THR A 329 -13.08 -0.34 -10.43
N GLY A 330 -13.19 0.16 -9.20
CA GLY A 330 -12.30 -0.22 -8.11
C GLY A 330 -12.47 -1.69 -7.69
N GLN A 331 -13.69 -2.21 -7.68
CA GLN A 331 -13.98 -3.62 -7.37
C GLN A 331 -13.33 -4.58 -8.40
N GLU A 332 -13.40 -4.25 -9.70
CA GLU A 332 -12.72 -5.03 -10.74
C GLU A 332 -11.19 -5.00 -10.57
N ILE A 333 -10.62 -3.82 -10.31
CA ILE A 333 -9.18 -3.64 -10.08
C ILE A 333 -8.72 -4.43 -8.85
N LEU A 334 -9.41 -4.27 -7.71
CA LEU A 334 -9.08 -4.97 -6.46
C LEU A 334 -9.15 -6.49 -6.62
N THR A 335 -10.20 -6.98 -7.32
CA THR A 335 -10.36 -8.42 -7.60
C THR A 335 -9.20 -8.95 -8.44
N ALA A 336 -8.85 -8.25 -9.53
CA ALA A 336 -7.75 -8.63 -10.41
C ALA A 336 -6.38 -8.62 -9.70
N ASP A 337 -6.21 -7.74 -8.71
CA ASP A 337 -4.99 -7.60 -7.92
C ASP A 337 -4.95 -8.51 -6.67
N GLY A 338 -5.88 -9.46 -6.56
CA GLY A 338 -5.88 -10.45 -5.48
C GLY A 338 -6.33 -9.90 -4.11
N GLN A 339 -7.02 -8.76 -4.10
CA GLN A 339 -7.63 -8.14 -2.92
C GLN A 339 -9.16 -8.22 -3.01
N PRO A 340 -9.84 -9.22 -2.44
CA PRO A 340 -11.29 -9.32 -2.52
C PRO A 340 -11.99 -8.06 -1.97
N PRO A 341 -12.80 -7.35 -2.79
CA PRO A 341 -13.56 -6.20 -2.30
C PRO A 341 -14.67 -6.61 -1.34
N ILE A 342 -15.04 -5.69 -0.43
CA ILE A 342 -16.25 -5.77 0.39
C ILE A 342 -17.36 -5.02 -0.35
N VAL A 343 -18.43 -5.73 -0.73
CA VAL A 343 -19.52 -5.16 -1.56
C VAL A 343 -20.88 -5.45 -0.93
N PRO A 344 -21.66 -4.41 -0.58
CA PRO A 344 -21.26 -3.01 -0.49
C PRO A 344 -20.19 -2.79 0.58
N ALA A 345 -19.41 -1.70 0.49
CA ALA A 345 -18.46 -1.33 1.53
C ALA A 345 -19.16 -1.09 2.87
N ASP A 346 -18.57 -1.48 3.99
CA ASP A 346 -19.16 -1.16 5.31
C ASP A 346 -18.71 0.24 5.74
N GLY A 347 -19.65 1.08 6.17
CA GLY A 347 -19.42 2.46 6.54
C GLY A 347 -19.70 2.76 7.99
N TYR A 348 -18.86 3.57 8.63
CA TYR A 348 -18.90 3.93 10.03
C TYR A 348 -18.75 5.44 10.20
N GLY A 349 -19.53 6.04 11.10
CA GLY A 349 -19.50 7.48 11.38
C GLY A 349 -20.35 8.31 10.40
N SER A 350 -19.92 9.55 10.13
CA SER A 350 -20.67 10.55 9.33
C SER A 350 -20.42 10.36 7.82
N ILE A 351 -20.93 9.27 7.25
CA ILE A 351 -20.72 8.93 5.83
C ILE A 351 -21.24 10.04 4.90
N PRO A 352 -20.40 10.57 3.96
CA PRO A 352 -20.82 11.52 2.93
C PRO A 352 -22.01 11.01 2.09
N GLU A 353 -22.91 11.91 1.72
CA GLU A 353 -24.14 11.56 0.98
C GLU A 353 -23.84 10.83 -0.34
N ASP A 354 -22.77 11.25 -1.06
CA ASP A 354 -22.39 10.70 -2.36
C ASP A 354 -21.93 9.24 -2.25
N LEU A 355 -21.36 8.83 -1.11
CA LEU A 355 -20.93 7.45 -0.87
C LEU A 355 -22.05 6.52 -0.38
N LYS A 356 -23.14 7.05 0.19
CA LYS A 356 -24.23 6.23 0.77
C LYS A 356 -24.84 5.18 -0.15
N PRO A 357 -24.98 5.42 -1.49
CA PRO A 357 -25.52 4.39 -2.39
C PRO A 357 -24.65 3.13 -2.51
N LEU A 358 -23.35 3.23 -2.21
CA LEU A 358 -22.33 2.16 -2.33
C LEU A 358 -21.95 1.55 -0.98
N VAL A 359 -22.55 2.01 0.12
CA VAL A 359 -22.12 1.70 1.48
C VAL A 359 -23.24 1.06 2.30
N ALA A 360 -22.93 0.01 3.05
CA ALA A 360 -23.75 -0.52 4.12
C ALA A 360 -23.39 0.21 5.43
N VAL A 361 -24.19 1.18 5.86
CA VAL A 361 -23.94 1.92 7.09
C VAL A 361 -24.08 1.00 8.30
N LYS A 362 -23.05 0.97 9.14
CA LYS A 362 -22.99 0.20 10.40
C LYS A 362 -23.20 1.14 11.59
N ALA A 363 -23.69 0.56 12.68
CA ALA A 363 -23.94 1.28 13.93
C ALA A 363 -22.66 1.38 14.77
#